data_44bcdb0e52aef316abecc8857b9cb9b4
#
_entry.id   44bcdb0e52aef316abecc8857b9cb9b4
#
_cell.length_a   1.000
_cell.length_b   1.000
_cell.length_c   1.000
_cell.angle_alpha   90.00
_cell.angle_beta   90.00
_cell.angle_gamma   90.00
#
_symmetry.space_group_name_H-M   'P 1'
#
loop_
_entity.id
_entity.type
_entity.pdbx_description
1 polymer ?
#
loop_
_entity_poly.entity_id
_entity_poly.type
_entity_poly.pdbx_seq_one_letter_code
_entity_poly.pdbx_strand_id
1 'polypeptide(L)'
;MKKMVFTLALLLMSLSAALAQASTFKITHAVARNSKVNQMYVTTKSGDVKYYNTADLTSVKFEGDKAIITPKSGAENDEYNASVQAIRFAKKADQGESGDIDNPAGVIQITEAKGWQESAYLKWDPFEGASSYNVYVDDKKIDAQLVRQYASYYRADVLGLKAGTYSVKVVPVNADGKEIAGANTVSNLVVKNYNREGFAHFKYDGVGAYNNDGTLKAGAKVLYITAKTAKTVSTTVNTGKLETITGLQSIIDAYSKGKDTTPIAFRIIGKVNLSDLDHISSSAEGLQVKGKGAHSVMNMTFEGVGDDATVYGFGFLLRNTKSVEFRNFAIMRCLDDAMSLDTNNSHVWIHNMDLFYGKKGSAADQAKGDGTVDIKGDSKYVTVAYNRFWDNGKASMCGMKSETGENWITYHHNWFDHSDSRMARVRTMSVHMYNN
;
A
#
# COMPACT_ATOMS: atom_id res chain seq x y z
N MET A 1 7.81 6.94 -31.97
CA MET A 1 7.24 6.52 -30.65
C MET A 1 7.75 5.16 -30.13
N LYS A 2 8.11 4.19 -30.98
CA LYS A 2 8.62 2.86 -30.54
C LYS A 2 10.02 2.84 -29.92
N LYS A 3 10.85 3.87 -30.09
CA LYS A 3 12.20 3.93 -29.52
C LYS A 3 12.28 4.45 -28.08
N MET A 4 11.22 5.06 -27.55
CA MET A 4 11.23 5.68 -26.23
C MET A 4 10.87 4.72 -25.09
N VAL A 5 10.13 3.66 -25.39
CA VAL A 5 9.74 2.64 -24.38
C VAL A 5 10.90 1.70 -24.07
N PHE A 6 11.79 1.46 -25.05
CA PHE A 6 12.92 0.56 -24.89
C PHE A 6 14.02 1.10 -23.97
N THR A 7 14.19 2.42 -23.88
CA THR A 7 15.26 3.03 -23.07
C THR A 7 14.93 3.05 -21.58
N LEU A 8 13.67 3.01 -21.20
CA LEU A 8 13.25 2.98 -19.79
C LEU A 8 13.24 1.55 -19.21
N ALA A 9 12.99 0.54 -20.05
CA ALA A 9 12.97 -0.87 -19.64
C ALA A 9 14.38 -1.45 -19.44
N LEU A 10 15.42 -0.89 -20.11
CA LEU A 10 16.80 -1.36 -19.96
C LEU A 10 17.46 -0.93 -18.63
N LEU A 11 16.89 -0.01 -17.89
CA LEU A 11 17.45 0.48 -16.60
C LEU A 11 17.07 -0.38 -15.41
N LEU A 12 16.24 -1.41 -15.58
CA LEU A 12 15.83 -2.35 -14.54
C LEU A 12 16.62 -3.67 -14.53
N MET A 13 17.64 -3.79 -15.37
CA MET A 13 18.53 -4.96 -15.32
C MET A 13 19.41 -4.90 -14.07
N SER A 14 19.39 -5.96 -13.30
CA SER A 14 20.37 -6.20 -12.23
C SER A 14 21.79 -6.03 -12.80
N LEU A 15 22.58 -5.20 -12.16
CA LEU A 15 23.94 -4.79 -12.60
C LEU A 15 24.91 -5.96 -12.81
N SER A 16 24.55 -7.18 -12.54
CA SER A 16 25.46 -8.35 -12.57
C SER A 16 25.80 -8.89 -13.95
N ALA A 17 25.11 -8.47 -15.02
CA ALA A 17 25.34 -9.02 -16.37
C ALA A 17 25.71 -7.98 -17.46
N ALA A 18 25.64 -6.67 -17.18
CA ALA A 18 25.77 -5.63 -18.20
C ALA A 18 27.10 -4.85 -18.18
N LEU A 19 28.03 -5.21 -17.32
CA LEU A 19 29.27 -4.43 -17.07
C LEU A 19 30.43 -4.69 -18.06
N ALA A 20 30.19 -5.43 -19.12
CA ALA A 20 31.28 -5.76 -20.09
C ALA A 20 31.49 -4.71 -21.21
N GLN A 21 30.61 -3.70 -21.34
CA GLN A 21 30.76 -2.64 -22.34
C GLN A 21 30.52 -1.26 -21.74
N ALA A 22 31.41 -0.31 -22.04
CA ALA A 22 31.22 1.09 -21.65
C ALA A 22 29.96 1.65 -22.32
N SER A 23 28.95 1.98 -21.54
CA SER A 23 27.71 2.60 -22.01
C SER A 23 27.51 3.96 -21.37
N THR A 24 27.25 4.96 -22.21
CA THR A 24 26.96 6.32 -21.75
C THR A 24 25.48 6.63 -21.97
N PHE A 25 24.76 6.93 -20.89
CA PHE A 25 23.40 7.43 -20.97
C PHE A 25 23.42 8.95 -20.88
N LYS A 26 23.04 9.62 -21.96
CA LYS A 26 22.78 11.06 -21.90
C LYS A 26 21.40 11.26 -21.30
N ILE A 27 21.34 12.02 -20.22
CA ILE A 27 20.06 12.51 -19.70
C ILE A 27 19.56 13.57 -20.66
N THR A 28 18.80 13.11 -21.66
CA THR A 28 18.28 13.97 -22.71
C THR A 28 17.11 14.82 -22.16
N HIS A 29 16.81 15.92 -22.84
CA HIS A 29 15.66 16.76 -22.58
C HIS A 29 14.32 16.00 -22.45
N ALA A 30 14.22 14.80 -23.02
CA ALA A 30 13.03 13.94 -22.90
C ALA A 30 12.84 13.37 -21.49
N VAL A 31 13.91 13.02 -20.79
CA VAL A 31 13.84 12.59 -19.38
C VAL A 31 13.54 13.80 -18.47
N ALA A 32 14.19 14.95 -18.75
CA ALA A 32 13.95 16.19 -18.01
C ALA A 32 12.55 16.81 -18.27
N ARG A 33 11.94 16.54 -19.42
CA ARG A 33 10.57 17.01 -19.75
C ARG A 33 9.46 16.07 -19.27
N ASN A 34 9.78 14.84 -18.91
CA ASN A 34 8.80 13.96 -18.32
C ASN A 34 8.63 14.37 -16.86
N SER A 35 7.59 15.16 -16.55
CA SER A 35 7.26 15.59 -15.20
C SER A 35 7.06 14.44 -14.21
N LYS A 36 7.06 13.20 -14.70
CA LYS A 36 6.94 11.98 -13.89
C LYS A 36 8.29 11.39 -13.43
N VAL A 37 9.44 11.88 -13.95
CA VAL A 37 10.77 11.37 -13.55
C VAL A 37 11.70 12.56 -13.33
N ASN A 38 11.87 12.95 -12.10
CA ASN A 38 12.69 14.10 -11.73
C ASN A 38 13.82 13.79 -10.74
N GLN A 39 13.91 12.54 -10.27
CA GLN A 39 15.00 12.09 -9.39
C GLN A 39 15.63 10.80 -9.90
N MET A 40 16.91 10.68 -9.64
CA MET A 40 17.70 9.46 -9.78
C MET A 40 18.26 9.07 -8.41
N TYR A 41 18.20 7.79 -8.09
CA TYR A 41 18.70 7.21 -6.85
C TYR A 41 19.83 6.27 -7.18
N VAL A 42 20.96 6.42 -6.52
CA VAL A 42 22.07 5.48 -6.55
C VAL A 42 22.14 4.77 -5.22
N THR A 43 21.91 3.46 -5.22
CA THR A 43 22.05 2.63 -4.01
C THR A 43 23.36 1.88 -4.10
N THR A 44 24.19 1.99 -3.08
CA THR A 44 25.45 1.26 -2.98
C THR A 44 25.23 -0.13 -2.37
N LYS A 45 26.24 -0.99 -2.49
CA LYS A 45 26.22 -2.32 -1.84
C LYS A 45 26.26 -2.26 -0.33
N SER A 46 26.72 -1.14 0.26
CA SER A 46 26.63 -0.84 1.69
C SER A 46 25.23 -0.44 2.16
N GLY A 47 24.33 -0.18 1.21
CA GLY A 47 22.96 0.28 1.51
C GLY A 47 22.79 1.79 1.50
N ASP A 48 23.86 2.57 1.29
CA ASP A 48 23.77 4.02 1.19
C ASP A 48 23.00 4.42 -0.06
N VAL A 49 22.15 5.45 0.07
CA VAL A 49 21.35 5.97 -1.05
C VAL A 49 21.68 7.43 -1.27
N LYS A 50 22.21 7.75 -2.46
CA LYS A 50 22.42 9.14 -2.88
C LYS A 50 21.38 9.54 -3.92
N TYR A 51 20.86 10.75 -3.78
CA TYR A 51 19.79 11.31 -4.60
C TYR A 51 20.33 12.37 -5.52
N TYR A 52 19.86 12.39 -6.77
CA TYR A 52 20.20 13.38 -7.77
C TYR A 52 18.90 13.89 -8.40
N ASN A 53 18.78 15.21 -8.53
CA ASN A 53 17.74 15.76 -9.39
C ASN A 53 18.15 15.57 -10.85
N THR A 54 17.33 14.91 -11.64
CA THR A 54 17.66 14.62 -13.05
C THR A 54 17.83 15.87 -13.91
N ALA A 55 17.23 16.99 -13.51
CA ALA A 55 17.39 18.28 -14.17
C ALA A 55 18.84 18.84 -14.04
N ASP A 56 19.55 18.45 -12.99
CA ASP A 56 20.90 18.95 -12.67
C ASP A 56 22.01 18.06 -13.19
N LEU A 57 21.67 16.98 -13.90
CA LEU A 57 22.62 16.03 -14.47
C LEU A 57 22.78 16.18 -15.97
N THR A 58 24.02 15.99 -16.45
CA THR A 58 24.34 15.91 -17.87
C THR A 58 24.31 14.48 -18.37
N SER A 59 24.91 13.56 -17.61
CA SER A 59 25.01 12.15 -18.02
C SER A 59 25.24 11.22 -16.83
N VAL A 60 24.91 9.97 -17.04
CA VAL A 60 25.36 8.82 -16.24
C VAL A 60 26.09 7.89 -17.19
N LYS A 61 27.35 7.58 -16.90
CA LYS A 61 28.21 6.75 -17.73
C LYS A 61 28.67 5.53 -16.95
N PHE A 62 28.73 4.39 -17.61
CA PHE A 62 29.26 3.16 -17.03
C PHE A 62 30.56 2.79 -17.79
N GLU A 63 31.64 2.60 -17.05
CA GLU A 63 32.92 2.16 -17.55
C GLU A 63 33.39 0.95 -16.72
N GLY A 64 33.26 -0.26 -17.27
CA GLY A 64 33.45 -1.48 -16.49
C GLY A 64 32.55 -1.51 -15.27
N ASP A 65 33.10 -1.66 -14.08
CA ASP A 65 32.41 -1.69 -12.82
C ASP A 65 32.14 -0.30 -12.21
N LYS A 66 32.47 0.77 -12.94
CA LYS A 66 32.41 2.14 -12.47
C LYS A 66 31.19 2.85 -13.04
N ALA A 67 30.43 3.52 -12.17
CA ALA A 67 29.41 4.48 -12.56
C ALA A 67 29.89 5.90 -12.32
N ILE A 68 29.79 6.76 -13.34
CA ILE A 68 30.21 8.17 -13.32
C ILE A 68 28.98 9.02 -13.56
N ILE A 69 28.68 9.91 -12.63
CA ILE A 69 27.55 10.82 -12.67
C ILE A 69 28.05 12.24 -12.87
N THR A 70 27.70 12.85 -13.99
CA THR A 70 28.20 14.18 -14.40
C THR A 70 27.13 15.25 -14.15
N PRO A 71 27.36 16.19 -13.23
CA PRO A 71 26.46 17.32 -13.00
C PRO A 71 26.57 18.40 -14.08
N LYS A 72 25.50 19.16 -14.30
CA LYS A 72 25.48 20.30 -15.23
C LYS A 72 26.25 21.52 -14.71
N SER A 73 26.42 21.62 -13.42
CA SER A 73 27.06 22.75 -12.75
C SER A 73 28.55 22.86 -13.02
N GLY A 74 29.16 21.87 -13.71
CA GLY A 74 30.61 21.81 -13.86
C GLY A 74 31.36 21.38 -12.61
N ALA A 75 30.63 20.94 -11.56
CA ALA A 75 31.24 20.31 -10.40
C ALA A 75 31.91 18.98 -10.77
N GLU A 76 32.78 18.49 -9.88
CA GLU A 76 33.41 17.18 -10.06
C GLU A 76 32.38 16.07 -10.23
N ASN A 77 32.73 15.06 -11.04
CA ASN A 77 31.88 13.89 -11.23
C ASN A 77 31.80 13.07 -9.94
N ASP A 78 30.60 12.58 -9.63
CA ASP A 78 30.47 11.52 -8.62
C ASP A 78 30.82 10.17 -9.24
N GLU A 79 31.78 9.48 -8.67
CA GLU A 79 32.30 8.21 -9.14
C GLU A 79 32.03 7.09 -8.14
N TYR A 80 31.41 6.03 -8.61
CA TYR A 80 31.11 4.83 -7.82
C TYR A 80 31.87 3.64 -8.42
N ASN A 81 32.90 3.17 -7.73
CA ASN A 81 33.74 2.03 -8.17
C ASN A 81 33.17 0.73 -7.59
N ALA A 82 32.64 -0.15 -8.43
CA ALA A 82 32.13 -1.49 -8.06
C ALA A 82 31.18 -1.55 -6.84
N SER A 83 30.81 -0.39 -6.31
CA SER A 83 29.99 -0.26 -5.09
C SER A 83 28.52 -0.04 -5.36
N VAL A 84 28.12 0.18 -6.61
CA VAL A 84 26.70 0.40 -6.95
C VAL A 84 25.95 -0.91 -6.95
N GLN A 85 24.86 -0.95 -6.20
CA GLN A 85 23.90 -2.04 -6.21
C GLN A 85 22.79 -1.77 -7.22
N ALA A 86 22.29 -0.55 -7.30
CA ALA A 86 21.21 -0.16 -8.21
C ALA A 86 21.25 1.34 -8.53
N ILE A 87 20.85 1.69 -9.75
CA ILE A 87 20.49 3.06 -10.13
C ILE A 87 19.01 3.02 -10.55
N ARG A 88 18.19 3.86 -9.95
CA ARG A 88 16.76 3.97 -10.22
C ARG A 88 16.38 5.39 -10.58
N PHE A 89 15.45 5.53 -11.51
CA PHE A 89 14.86 6.81 -11.85
C PHE A 89 13.40 6.80 -11.40
N ALA A 90 13.00 7.80 -10.65
CA ALA A 90 11.64 7.95 -10.22
C ALA A 90 11.20 9.41 -10.36
N LYS A 91 9.90 9.63 -10.46
CA LYS A 91 9.34 10.90 -10.01
C LYS A 91 9.80 11.03 -8.56
N LYS A 92 10.30 12.22 -8.17
CA LYS A 92 10.26 12.59 -6.75
C LYS A 92 8.82 12.31 -6.37
N ALA A 93 8.58 11.19 -5.70
CA ALA A 93 7.24 10.91 -5.23
C ALA A 93 6.73 12.21 -4.63
N ASP A 94 5.43 12.51 -4.69
CA ASP A 94 4.82 13.42 -3.75
C ASP A 94 5.12 12.80 -2.38
N GLN A 95 6.38 12.92 -1.99
CA GLN A 95 6.86 12.53 -0.69
C GLN A 95 6.11 13.49 0.20
N GLY A 96 5.26 12.95 1.03
CA GLY A 96 4.66 13.73 2.08
C GLY A 96 5.77 14.62 2.62
N GLU A 97 5.54 15.90 2.72
CA GLU A 97 6.60 16.84 3.05
C GLU A 97 7.26 16.35 4.32
N SER A 98 8.57 16.19 4.28
CA SER A 98 9.34 15.79 5.46
C SER A 98 9.02 16.77 6.56
N GLY A 99 8.65 16.27 7.74
CA GLY A 99 8.50 17.14 8.91
C GLY A 99 9.84 17.76 9.29
N ASP A 100 9.79 18.83 10.06
CA ASP A 100 10.99 19.45 10.61
C ASP A 100 11.56 18.53 11.69
N ILE A 101 12.69 17.91 11.37
CA ILE A 101 13.44 17.04 12.28
C ILE A 101 14.57 17.85 12.90
N ASP A 102 14.56 17.97 14.23
CA ASP A 102 15.67 18.46 15.02
C ASP A 102 16.11 17.35 15.98
N ASN A 103 17.40 17.03 15.94
CA ASN A 103 17.99 15.93 16.72
C ASN A 103 19.07 16.44 17.68
N PRO A 104 18.75 17.21 18.73
CA PRO A 104 19.73 17.63 19.72
C PRO A 104 20.31 16.42 20.47
N ALA A 105 21.45 16.62 21.11
CA ALA A 105 22.05 15.58 21.95
C ALA A 105 21.15 15.21 23.14
N GLY A 106 21.09 13.90 23.45
CA GLY A 106 20.31 13.40 24.59
C GLY A 106 18.82 13.19 24.34
N VAL A 107 18.36 13.30 23.10
CA VAL A 107 16.99 12.94 22.70
C VAL A 107 16.99 11.82 21.68
N ILE A 108 15.82 11.18 21.47
CA ILE A 108 15.60 10.21 20.40
C ILE A 108 16.03 10.80 19.05
N GLN A 109 16.87 10.08 18.32
CA GLN A 109 17.32 10.48 17.00
C GLN A 109 16.31 10.02 15.94
N ILE A 110 15.53 10.96 15.41
CA ILE A 110 14.57 10.69 14.33
C ILE A 110 15.32 10.64 13.00
N THR A 111 15.26 9.52 12.34
CA THR A 111 15.95 9.26 11.05
C THR A 111 15.09 9.59 9.84
N GLU A 112 13.78 9.49 9.98
CA GLU A 112 12.82 9.80 8.93
C GLU A 112 11.47 10.19 9.54
N ALA A 113 10.82 11.21 8.99
CA ALA A 113 9.45 11.57 9.36
C ALA A 113 8.73 12.20 8.18
N LYS A 114 7.54 11.70 7.87
CA LYS A 114 6.74 12.18 6.74
C LYS A 114 5.26 12.19 7.07
N GLY A 115 4.59 13.29 6.67
CA GLY A 115 3.16 13.27 6.43
C GLY A 115 2.87 12.55 5.11
N TRP A 116 1.75 11.83 5.02
CA TRP A 116 1.36 11.05 3.85
C TRP A 116 -0.13 11.28 3.53
N GLN A 117 -0.73 10.38 2.78
CA GLN A 117 -2.18 10.41 2.53
C GLN A 117 -2.92 9.86 3.76
N GLU A 118 -3.68 10.73 4.43
CA GLU A 118 -4.48 10.42 5.63
C GLU A 118 -3.71 9.71 6.75
N SER A 119 -2.40 9.88 6.74
CA SER A 119 -1.46 9.24 7.66
C SER A 119 -0.16 10.02 7.79
N ALA A 120 0.63 9.67 8.80
CA ALA A 120 2.02 10.10 8.95
C ALA A 120 2.83 8.95 9.53
N TYR A 121 4.14 8.97 9.34
CA TYR A 121 5.03 8.02 9.98
C TYR A 121 6.35 8.65 10.39
N LEU A 122 6.97 8.05 11.41
CA LEU A 122 8.30 8.39 11.89
C LEU A 122 9.14 7.13 12.03
N LYS A 123 10.45 7.25 11.79
CA LYS A 123 11.46 6.23 12.11
C LYS A 123 12.52 6.83 13.00
N TRP A 124 13.03 6.04 13.93
CA TRP A 124 14.10 6.48 14.85
C TRP A 124 14.98 5.32 15.28
N ASP A 125 16.18 5.66 15.70
CA ASP A 125 17.14 4.70 16.25
C ASP A 125 16.77 4.29 17.69
N PRO A 126 17.14 3.08 18.13
CA PRO A 126 16.99 2.69 19.54
C PRO A 126 17.60 3.71 20.47
N PHE A 127 16.89 4.09 21.55
CA PHE A 127 17.33 5.03 22.56
C PHE A 127 17.79 4.30 23.82
N GLU A 128 18.94 4.72 24.38
CA GLU A 128 19.50 4.09 25.59
C GLU A 128 18.53 4.17 26.77
N GLY A 129 18.32 3.05 27.45
CA GLY A 129 17.40 2.94 28.58
C GLY A 129 15.93 2.77 28.19
N ALA A 130 15.58 2.84 26.91
CA ALA A 130 14.22 2.57 26.47
C ALA A 130 13.99 1.09 26.20
N SER A 131 12.88 0.56 26.69
CA SER A 131 12.34 -0.77 26.33
C SER A 131 11.16 -0.70 25.36
N SER A 132 10.51 0.45 25.27
CA SER A 132 9.38 0.74 24.38
C SER A 132 9.24 2.25 24.19
N TYR A 133 8.26 2.68 23.38
CA TYR A 133 8.01 4.08 23.09
C TYR A 133 6.53 4.41 23.12
N ASN A 134 6.19 5.57 23.66
CA ASN A 134 4.90 6.21 23.48
C ASN A 134 5.00 7.24 22.35
N VAL A 135 4.00 7.26 21.50
CA VAL A 135 3.91 8.23 20.41
C VAL A 135 2.61 9.02 20.53
N TYR A 136 2.73 10.33 20.39
CA TYR A 136 1.62 11.27 20.53
C TYR A 136 1.48 12.12 19.28
N VAL A 137 0.25 12.33 18.85
CA VAL A 137 -0.11 13.25 17.77
C VAL A 137 -1.02 14.30 18.36
N ASP A 138 -0.63 15.57 18.29
CA ASP A 138 -1.33 16.68 18.91
C ASP A 138 -1.78 16.31 20.35
N ASP A 139 -0.80 15.83 21.15
CA ASP A 139 -0.96 15.37 22.54
C ASP A 139 -1.87 14.15 22.78
N LYS A 140 -2.36 13.51 21.73
CA LYS A 140 -3.11 12.26 21.85
C LYS A 140 -2.21 11.05 21.59
N LYS A 141 -2.11 10.17 22.57
CA LYS A 141 -1.35 8.92 22.45
C LYS A 141 -1.99 8.01 21.40
N ILE A 142 -1.19 7.50 20.45
CA ILE A 142 -1.63 6.48 19.50
C ILE A 142 -1.62 5.09 20.14
N ASP A 143 -2.28 4.13 19.48
CA ASP A 143 -2.25 2.73 19.91
C ASP A 143 -0.83 2.16 19.82
N ALA A 144 -0.41 1.44 20.86
CA ALA A 144 0.93 0.86 20.95
C ALA A 144 1.23 -0.14 19.81
N GLN A 145 0.22 -0.77 19.22
CA GLN A 145 0.40 -1.68 18.09
C GLN A 145 0.84 -0.97 16.79
N LEU A 146 0.69 0.35 16.74
CA LEU A 146 1.19 1.19 15.65
C LEU A 146 2.67 1.59 15.82
N VAL A 147 3.28 1.26 16.97
CA VAL A 147 4.70 1.49 17.26
C VAL A 147 5.44 0.16 17.15
N ARG A 148 6.30 0.02 16.16
CA ARG A 148 6.90 -1.26 15.80
C ARG A 148 8.42 -1.20 15.81
N GLN A 149 9.04 -2.28 16.29
CA GLN A 149 10.46 -2.50 16.16
C GLN A 149 10.76 -3.28 14.87
N TYR A 150 11.66 -2.74 14.08
CA TYR A 150 12.30 -3.42 12.94
C TYR A 150 13.70 -3.86 13.31
N ALA A 151 14.45 -4.48 12.40
CA ALA A 151 15.75 -5.06 12.71
C ALA A 151 16.75 -4.06 13.35
N SER A 152 16.76 -2.80 12.91
CA SER A 152 17.73 -1.78 13.37
C SER A 152 17.08 -0.46 13.82
N TYR A 153 15.77 -0.30 13.67
CA TYR A 153 15.08 0.95 13.99
C TYR A 153 13.68 0.69 14.52
N TYR A 154 13.09 1.72 15.10
CA TYR A 154 11.65 1.76 15.42
C TYR A 154 10.90 2.62 14.42
N ARG A 155 9.63 2.28 14.22
CA ARG A 155 8.70 3.05 13.38
C ARG A 155 7.36 3.19 14.08
N ALA A 156 6.77 4.38 13.97
CA ALA A 156 5.36 4.60 14.28
C ALA A 156 4.60 4.98 13.03
N ASP A 157 3.42 4.43 12.88
CA ASP A 157 2.48 4.77 11.82
C ASP A 157 1.23 5.39 12.43
N VAL A 158 0.91 6.62 12.04
CA VAL A 158 -0.28 7.35 12.49
C VAL A 158 -1.31 7.31 11.38
N LEU A 159 -2.43 6.66 11.59
CA LEU A 159 -3.46 6.42 10.58
C LEU A 159 -4.77 7.13 10.92
N GLY A 160 -5.57 7.43 9.90
CA GLY A 160 -6.87 8.07 10.05
C GLY A 160 -6.79 9.57 10.37
N LEU A 161 -5.81 10.24 9.78
CA LEU A 161 -5.64 11.68 9.89
C LEU A 161 -6.41 12.41 8.78
N LYS A 162 -7.04 13.49 9.14
CA LYS A 162 -7.57 14.47 8.19
C LYS A 162 -6.40 15.22 7.50
N ALA A 163 -6.62 15.71 6.28
CA ALA A 163 -5.64 16.59 5.66
C ALA A 163 -5.36 17.82 6.55
N GLY A 164 -4.10 18.10 6.78
CA GLY A 164 -3.65 19.16 7.69
C GLY A 164 -2.17 19.04 8.04
N THR A 165 -1.72 19.87 8.97
CA THR A 165 -0.34 19.87 9.48
C THR A 165 -0.36 19.38 10.92
N TYR A 166 0.53 18.46 11.24
CA TYR A 166 0.58 17.77 12.54
C TYR A 166 1.96 17.85 13.18
N SER A 167 1.96 17.70 14.50
CA SER A 167 3.17 17.43 15.28
C SER A 167 3.10 16.04 15.89
N VAL A 168 4.19 15.28 15.80
CA VAL A 168 4.28 13.95 16.38
C VAL A 168 5.45 13.87 17.33
N LYS A 169 5.17 13.50 18.60
CA LYS A 169 6.16 13.38 19.68
C LYS A 169 6.39 11.89 19.97
N VAL A 170 7.66 11.50 20.03
CA VAL A 170 8.09 10.18 20.48
C VAL A 170 8.73 10.30 21.85
N VAL A 171 8.30 9.48 22.80
CA VAL A 171 8.76 9.49 24.20
C VAL A 171 9.30 8.10 24.54
N PRO A 172 10.55 7.98 25.02
CA PRO A 172 11.10 6.70 25.43
C PRO A 172 10.48 6.22 26.75
N VAL A 173 10.28 4.91 26.86
CA VAL A 173 9.66 4.26 28.02
C VAL A 173 10.61 3.19 28.53
N ASN A 174 10.95 3.20 29.83
CA ASN A 174 11.85 2.23 30.46
C ASN A 174 11.17 0.88 30.70
N ALA A 175 11.92 -0.08 31.25
CA ALA A 175 11.43 -1.42 31.54
C ALA A 175 10.29 -1.47 32.59
N ASP A 176 10.18 -0.45 33.45
CA ASP A 176 9.09 -0.32 34.42
C ASP A 176 7.81 0.29 33.82
N GLY A 177 7.79 0.56 32.52
CA GLY A 177 6.65 1.18 31.82
C GLY A 177 6.53 2.68 32.07
N LYS A 178 7.56 3.36 32.58
CA LYS A 178 7.57 4.80 32.83
C LYS A 178 8.25 5.54 31.71
N GLU A 179 7.67 6.67 31.31
CA GLU A 179 8.33 7.60 30.40
C GLU A 179 9.57 8.19 31.06
N ILE A 180 10.66 8.28 30.30
CA ILE A 180 11.94 8.83 30.71
C ILE A 180 12.33 10.03 29.85
N ALA A 181 13.33 10.77 30.26
CA ALA A 181 13.88 11.89 29.46
C ALA A 181 14.39 11.41 28.10
N GLY A 182 14.41 12.28 27.13
CA GLY A 182 14.89 11.98 25.78
C GLY A 182 13.81 12.01 24.69
N ALA A 183 12.62 12.53 25.00
CA ALA A 183 11.55 12.72 24.00
C ALA A 183 12.00 13.64 22.86
N ASN A 184 11.53 13.35 21.65
CA ASN A 184 11.71 14.21 20.48
C ASN A 184 10.38 14.45 19.76
N THR A 185 10.24 15.61 19.14
CA THR A 185 9.03 16.04 18.44
C THR A 185 9.37 16.47 17.02
N VAL A 186 8.67 15.90 16.07
CA VAL A 186 8.68 16.36 14.68
C VAL A 186 7.45 17.22 14.44
N SER A 187 7.65 18.41 13.93
CA SER A 187 6.57 19.33 13.54
C SER A 187 6.42 19.41 12.02
N ASN A 188 5.39 20.12 11.58
CA ASN A 188 5.13 20.40 10.16
C ASN A 188 4.98 19.16 9.27
N LEU A 189 4.44 18.07 9.82
CA LEU A 189 4.06 16.89 9.04
C LEU A 189 2.79 17.18 8.24
N VAL A 190 2.92 17.41 6.95
CA VAL A 190 1.81 17.74 6.07
C VAL A 190 1.11 16.46 5.59
N VAL A 191 -0.11 16.26 6.04
CA VAL A 191 -0.99 15.14 5.63
C VAL A 191 -1.93 15.63 4.53
N LYS A 192 -2.09 14.81 3.49
CA LYS A 192 -2.97 15.07 2.35
C LYS A 192 -4.10 14.04 2.31
N ASN A 193 -5.20 14.34 1.64
CA ASN A 193 -6.25 13.35 1.40
C ASN A 193 -5.83 12.36 0.32
N TYR A 194 -6.38 11.15 0.39
CA TYR A 194 -6.43 10.27 -0.77
C TYR A 194 -7.27 10.91 -1.89
N ASN A 195 -6.92 10.62 -3.13
CA ASN A 195 -7.74 11.00 -4.28
C ASN A 195 -8.96 10.06 -4.37
N ARG A 196 -10.15 10.62 -4.13
CA ARG A 196 -11.44 9.91 -4.16
C ARG A 196 -12.18 10.02 -5.49
N GLU A 197 -11.48 10.37 -6.55
CA GLU A 197 -12.06 10.33 -7.89
C GLU A 197 -12.51 8.90 -8.25
N GLY A 198 -13.53 8.80 -9.07
CA GLY A 198 -14.07 7.53 -9.52
C GLY A 198 -15.38 7.14 -8.83
N PHE A 199 -15.97 6.06 -9.35
CA PHE A 199 -17.35 5.73 -9.03
C PHE A 199 -17.57 5.11 -7.65
N ALA A 200 -16.53 4.64 -6.94
CA ALA A 200 -16.71 4.14 -5.58
C ALA A 200 -17.35 5.17 -4.64
N HIS A 201 -17.05 6.45 -4.85
CA HIS A 201 -17.58 7.57 -4.05
C HIS A 201 -18.76 8.29 -4.69
N PHE A 202 -19.26 7.82 -5.84
CA PHE A 202 -20.35 8.48 -6.54
C PHE A 202 -21.66 8.47 -5.73
N LYS A 203 -22.12 9.64 -5.31
CA LYS A 203 -23.28 9.81 -4.43
C LYS A 203 -23.23 8.94 -3.17
N TYR A 204 -22.04 8.78 -2.61
CA TYR A 204 -21.82 7.98 -1.40
C TYR A 204 -20.70 8.57 -0.54
N ASP A 205 -21.02 8.87 0.73
CA ASP A 205 -20.09 9.48 1.65
C ASP A 205 -19.37 8.42 2.49
N GLY A 206 -18.05 8.37 2.33
CA GLY A 206 -17.18 7.47 3.07
C GLY A 206 -17.36 5.99 2.70
N VAL A 207 -16.42 5.43 1.94
CA VAL A 207 -16.35 3.99 1.66
C VAL A 207 -15.57 3.31 2.77
N GLY A 208 -16.01 2.11 3.19
CA GLY A 208 -15.38 1.39 4.29
C GLY A 208 -15.62 1.99 5.65
N ALA A 209 -14.62 1.94 6.52
CA ALA A 209 -14.68 2.41 7.91
C ALA A 209 -14.34 3.90 8.07
N TYR A 210 -14.04 4.60 6.98
CA TYR A 210 -13.56 5.99 6.99
C TYR A 210 -14.56 6.97 6.39
N ASN A 211 -14.50 8.22 6.87
CA ASN A 211 -15.15 9.38 6.29
C ASN A 211 -14.35 9.88 5.07
N ASN A 212 -14.96 10.76 4.26
CA ASN A 212 -14.29 11.35 3.10
C ASN A 212 -13.10 12.27 3.47
N ASP A 213 -12.98 12.69 4.71
CA ASP A 213 -11.86 13.48 5.21
C ASP A 213 -10.69 12.64 5.77
N GLY A 214 -10.78 11.31 5.67
CA GLY A 214 -9.74 10.38 6.11
C GLY A 214 -9.83 9.95 7.57
N THR A 215 -10.76 10.51 8.34
CA THR A 215 -10.98 10.11 9.75
C THR A 215 -11.84 8.85 9.84
N LEU A 216 -11.65 8.05 10.89
CA LEU A 216 -12.55 6.93 11.19
C LEU A 216 -13.97 7.42 11.42
N LYS A 217 -14.95 6.68 10.90
CA LYS A 217 -16.36 6.91 11.19
C LYS A 217 -16.65 6.77 12.68
N ALA A 218 -17.64 7.51 13.18
CA ALA A 218 -18.03 7.43 14.58
C ALA A 218 -18.39 6.00 15.01
N GLY A 219 -17.84 5.55 16.13
CA GLY A 219 -18.03 4.20 16.65
C GLY A 219 -17.29 3.10 15.87
N ALA A 220 -16.41 3.43 14.93
CA ALA A 220 -15.64 2.45 14.19
C ALA A 220 -14.80 1.58 15.13
N LYS A 221 -14.84 0.28 14.90
CA LYS A 221 -13.97 -0.70 15.55
C LYS A 221 -12.64 -0.77 14.79
N VAL A 222 -11.54 -0.93 15.51
CA VAL A 222 -10.21 -1.13 14.93
C VAL A 222 -9.64 -2.44 15.46
N LEU A 223 -9.28 -3.35 14.55
CA LEU A 223 -8.69 -4.63 14.89
C LEU A 223 -7.32 -4.78 14.20
N TYR A 224 -6.32 -5.18 14.97
CA TYR A 224 -4.96 -5.38 14.47
C TYR A 224 -4.73 -6.86 14.14
N ILE A 225 -4.44 -7.09 12.87
CA ILE A 225 -4.31 -8.43 12.29
C ILE A 225 -2.84 -8.72 11.99
N THR A 226 -2.27 -9.64 12.73
CA THR A 226 -0.91 -10.15 12.56
C THR A 226 -0.97 -11.66 12.38
N ALA A 227 0.14 -12.30 12.02
CA ALA A 227 0.25 -13.77 12.01
C ALA A 227 -0.16 -14.39 13.36
N LYS A 228 0.07 -13.69 14.47
CA LYS A 228 -0.28 -14.17 15.82
C LYS A 228 -1.74 -13.93 16.20
N THR A 229 -2.34 -12.86 15.69
CA THR A 229 -3.66 -12.41 16.15
C THR A 229 -4.80 -12.77 15.19
N ALA A 230 -4.54 -13.14 13.94
CA ALA A 230 -5.58 -13.44 12.96
C ALA A 230 -6.59 -14.51 13.44
N LYS A 231 -6.13 -15.52 14.21
CA LYS A 231 -7.00 -16.54 14.83
C LYS A 231 -7.67 -16.11 16.13
N THR A 232 -7.08 -15.16 16.85
CA THR A 232 -7.45 -14.88 18.25
C THR A 232 -8.02 -13.49 18.47
N VAL A 233 -7.95 -12.63 17.46
CA VAL A 233 -8.57 -11.29 17.52
C VAL A 233 -10.07 -11.43 17.80
N SER A 234 -10.57 -10.61 18.72
CA SER A 234 -11.97 -10.69 19.15
C SER A 234 -12.63 -9.32 19.14
N THR A 235 -13.90 -9.30 18.83
CA THR A 235 -14.76 -8.10 18.98
C THR A 235 -16.20 -8.50 19.19
N THR A 236 -16.98 -7.60 19.77
CA THR A 236 -18.43 -7.80 19.91
C THR A 236 -19.12 -7.46 18.60
N VAL A 237 -19.98 -8.35 18.12
CA VAL A 237 -20.77 -8.18 16.89
C VAL A 237 -22.24 -8.42 17.20
N ASN A 238 -23.13 -7.63 16.64
CA ASN A 238 -24.57 -7.86 16.71
C ASN A 238 -24.97 -8.89 15.63
N THR A 239 -25.28 -10.10 16.05
CA THR A 239 -25.79 -11.17 15.16
C THR A 239 -27.32 -11.37 15.26
N GLY A 240 -28.00 -10.45 15.96
CA GLY A 240 -29.37 -10.51 16.46
C GLY A 240 -29.38 -10.39 18.01
N LYS A 241 -28.23 -10.65 18.60
CA LYS A 241 -27.83 -10.33 19.97
C LYS A 241 -26.35 -9.93 19.92
N LEU A 242 -25.86 -9.25 20.95
CA LEU A 242 -24.44 -8.94 21.07
C LEU A 242 -23.66 -10.20 21.48
N GLU A 243 -22.69 -10.57 20.68
CA GLU A 243 -21.84 -11.74 20.89
C GLU A 243 -20.38 -11.37 20.69
N THR A 244 -19.49 -11.88 21.53
CA THR A 244 -18.06 -11.80 21.30
C THR A 244 -17.66 -12.86 20.28
N ILE A 245 -17.15 -12.43 19.16
CA ILE A 245 -16.70 -13.30 18.06
C ILE A 245 -15.18 -13.25 17.99
N THR A 246 -14.56 -14.40 17.82
CA THR A 246 -13.09 -14.57 17.78
C THR A 246 -12.65 -15.17 16.43
N GLY A 247 -11.58 -14.62 15.87
CA GLY A 247 -11.03 -15.01 14.58
C GLY A 247 -11.45 -14.08 13.44
N LEU A 248 -10.51 -13.80 12.54
CA LEU A 248 -10.72 -12.83 11.45
C LEU A 248 -11.91 -13.20 10.57
N GLN A 249 -11.92 -14.43 10.01
CA GLN A 249 -13.01 -14.85 9.13
C GLN A 249 -14.33 -14.97 9.93
N SER A 250 -14.30 -15.49 11.16
CA SER A 250 -15.48 -15.60 12.00
C SER A 250 -16.14 -14.24 12.27
N ILE A 251 -15.36 -13.19 12.49
CA ILE A 251 -15.86 -11.82 12.65
C ILE A 251 -16.53 -11.34 11.35
N ILE A 252 -15.89 -11.54 10.21
CA ILE A 252 -16.44 -11.18 8.89
C ILE A 252 -17.76 -11.95 8.65
N ASP A 253 -17.81 -13.24 8.95
CA ASP A 253 -19.00 -14.09 8.79
C ASP A 253 -20.15 -13.65 9.72
N ALA A 254 -19.84 -13.14 10.91
CA ALA A 254 -20.84 -12.58 11.80
C ALA A 254 -21.53 -11.34 11.20
N TYR A 255 -20.76 -10.46 10.54
CA TYR A 255 -21.33 -9.32 9.80
C TYR A 255 -22.20 -9.76 8.62
N SER A 256 -21.93 -10.92 8.02
CA SER A 256 -22.72 -11.44 6.91
C SER A 256 -24.20 -11.67 7.26
N LYS A 257 -24.52 -11.78 8.54
CA LYS A 257 -25.91 -11.88 9.03
C LYS A 257 -26.72 -10.57 8.84
N GLY A 258 -26.04 -9.46 8.50
CA GLY A 258 -26.64 -8.15 8.16
C GLY A 258 -27.37 -7.48 9.34
N LYS A 259 -26.96 -7.78 10.56
CA LYS A 259 -27.50 -7.18 11.78
C LYS A 259 -26.58 -6.12 12.38
N ASP A 260 -25.29 -6.19 12.08
CA ASP A 260 -24.27 -5.20 12.45
C ASP A 260 -23.75 -4.49 11.20
N THR A 261 -23.79 -3.18 11.20
CA THR A 261 -23.24 -2.30 10.17
C THR A 261 -22.23 -1.32 10.76
N THR A 262 -21.83 -1.54 12.02
CA THR A 262 -20.80 -0.74 12.68
C THR A 262 -19.54 -0.73 11.84
N PRO A 263 -18.98 0.43 11.52
CA PRO A 263 -17.75 0.50 10.74
C PRO A 263 -16.61 -0.27 11.42
N ILE A 264 -15.80 -0.98 10.64
CA ILE A 264 -14.69 -1.78 11.16
C ILE A 264 -13.48 -1.69 10.25
N ALA A 265 -12.33 -1.36 10.82
CA ALA A 265 -11.03 -1.35 10.15
C ALA A 265 -10.18 -2.54 10.64
N PHE A 266 -9.77 -3.39 9.71
CA PHE A 266 -8.82 -4.47 9.92
C PHE A 266 -7.43 -3.99 9.50
N ARG A 267 -6.55 -3.71 10.47
CA ARG A 267 -5.20 -3.20 10.29
C ARG A 267 -4.20 -4.34 10.20
N ILE A 268 -3.76 -4.64 9.00
CA ILE A 268 -2.82 -5.73 8.70
C ILE A 268 -1.41 -5.26 9.02
N ILE A 269 -0.72 -6.00 9.89
CA ILE A 269 0.65 -5.70 10.33
C ILE A 269 1.57 -6.87 9.98
N GLY A 270 2.61 -6.57 9.18
CA GLY A 270 3.55 -7.56 8.72
C GLY A 270 2.91 -8.60 7.81
N LYS A 271 3.52 -9.77 7.69
CA LYS A 271 3.05 -10.85 6.83
C LYS A 271 2.05 -11.76 7.54
N VAL A 272 0.86 -11.90 6.97
CA VAL A 272 -0.20 -12.82 7.39
C VAL A 272 -0.36 -13.92 6.33
N ASN A 273 -0.18 -15.19 6.71
CA ASN A 273 -0.27 -16.33 5.81
C ASN A 273 -1.67 -16.96 5.87
N LEU A 274 -2.01 -17.74 4.86
CA LEU A 274 -3.25 -18.53 4.85
C LEU A 274 -3.40 -19.40 6.11
N SER A 275 -2.31 -20.01 6.59
CA SER A 275 -2.30 -20.85 7.80
C SER A 275 -2.54 -20.08 9.09
N ASP A 276 -2.43 -18.75 9.08
CA ASP A 276 -2.64 -17.90 10.25
C ASP A 276 -4.12 -17.53 10.45
N LEU A 277 -4.98 -17.82 9.46
CA LEU A 277 -6.42 -17.58 9.56
C LEU A 277 -7.10 -18.62 10.46
N ASP A 278 -8.16 -18.22 11.13
CA ASP A 278 -9.01 -19.12 11.94
C ASP A 278 -9.70 -20.17 11.06
N HIS A 279 -10.25 -19.77 9.93
CA HIS A 279 -10.72 -20.63 8.84
C HIS A 279 -10.83 -19.81 7.55
N ILE A 280 -11.23 -20.47 6.46
CA ILE A 280 -11.56 -19.86 5.18
C ILE A 280 -13.03 -20.13 4.85
N SER A 281 -13.71 -19.12 4.29
CA SER A 281 -15.10 -19.25 3.82
C SER A 281 -15.21 -19.28 2.30
N SER A 282 -14.10 -19.03 1.59
CA SER A 282 -13.96 -19.30 0.16
C SER A 282 -12.87 -20.34 -0.08
N SER A 283 -13.20 -21.44 -0.74
CA SER A 283 -12.21 -22.47 -1.12
C SER A 283 -11.28 -22.02 -2.24
N ALA A 284 -11.69 -21.02 -3.01
CA ALA A 284 -10.90 -20.47 -4.11
C ALA A 284 -10.00 -19.32 -3.64
N GLU A 285 -10.55 -18.23 -3.14
CA GLU A 285 -9.78 -17.05 -2.77
C GLU A 285 -9.23 -17.11 -1.33
N GLY A 286 -9.96 -17.70 -0.40
CA GLY A 286 -9.62 -17.78 1.02
C GLY A 286 -10.59 -17.01 1.91
N LEU A 287 -10.39 -15.71 2.12
CA LEU A 287 -11.32 -14.86 2.88
C LEU A 287 -12.57 -14.51 2.05
N GLN A 288 -13.75 -14.60 2.68
CA GLN A 288 -15.00 -14.19 2.07
C GLN A 288 -15.65 -13.04 2.85
N VAL A 289 -15.90 -11.94 2.17
CA VAL A 289 -16.73 -10.83 2.65
C VAL A 289 -18.09 -10.94 1.97
N LYS A 290 -19.11 -11.36 2.71
CA LYS A 290 -20.44 -11.64 2.17
C LYS A 290 -21.50 -10.80 2.86
N GLY A 291 -22.28 -10.07 2.09
CA GLY A 291 -23.51 -9.41 2.58
C GLY A 291 -24.69 -10.36 2.63
N LYS A 292 -25.69 -10.08 3.47
CA LYS A 292 -26.90 -10.89 3.60
C LYS A 292 -27.74 -10.93 2.32
N GLY A 293 -27.77 -9.82 1.59
CA GLY A 293 -28.45 -9.67 0.30
C GLY A 293 -27.71 -8.69 -0.57
N ALA A 294 -28.14 -8.50 -1.81
CA ALA A 294 -27.51 -7.61 -2.75
C ALA A 294 -27.20 -6.23 -2.14
N HIS A 295 -25.96 -5.77 -2.30
CA HIS A 295 -25.51 -4.45 -1.82
C HIS A 295 -25.72 -4.21 -0.31
N SER A 296 -25.56 -5.24 0.53
CA SER A 296 -25.60 -5.10 2.00
C SER A 296 -24.45 -4.26 2.51
N VAL A 297 -24.76 -3.30 3.37
CA VAL A 297 -23.75 -2.39 3.97
C VAL A 297 -22.83 -3.16 4.89
N MET A 298 -21.53 -3.13 4.63
CA MET A 298 -20.50 -3.77 5.46
C MET A 298 -19.67 -2.74 6.22
N ASN A 299 -19.40 -1.57 5.63
CA ASN A 299 -18.53 -0.53 6.20
C ASN A 299 -17.17 -1.08 6.68
N MET A 300 -16.54 -1.91 5.87
CA MET A 300 -15.28 -2.58 6.19
C MET A 300 -14.10 -1.95 5.44
N THR A 301 -13.02 -1.70 6.14
CA THR A 301 -11.73 -1.35 5.53
C THR A 301 -10.68 -2.39 5.93
N PHE A 302 -9.98 -2.92 4.95
CA PHE A 302 -8.76 -3.69 5.12
C PHE A 302 -7.58 -2.78 4.75
N GLU A 303 -6.72 -2.50 5.72
CA GLU A 303 -5.59 -1.57 5.50
C GLU A 303 -4.27 -2.10 6.05
N GLY A 304 -3.20 -1.86 5.33
CA GLY A 304 -1.86 -2.17 5.77
C GLY A 304 -1.26 -1.10 6.66
N VAL A 305 -0.44 -1.50 7.62
CA VAL A 305 0.34 -0.65 8.52
C VAL A 305 1.81 -0.84 8.23
N GLY A 306 2.52 0.26 7.98
CA GLY A 306 3.95 0.22 7.67
C GLY A 306 4.24 -0.19 6.22
N ASP A 307 5.46 -0.63 5.96
CA ASP A 307 5.96 -0.92 4.60
C ASP A 307 5.91 -2.43 4.27
N ASP A 308 5.52 -3.28 5.20
CA ASP A 308 5.63 -4.73 5.13
C ASP A 308 4.31 -5.49 5.24
N ALA A 309 3.19 -4.77 5.32
CA ALA A 309 1.87 -5.37 5.40
C ALA A 309 1.59 -6.24 4.16
N THR A 310 1.47 -7.55 4.37
CA THR A 310 1.34 -8.53 3.29
C THR A 310 0.36 -9.63 3.65
N VAL A 311 -0.56 -9.90 2.75
CA VAL A 311 -1.41 -11.11 2.75
C VAL A 311 -0.76 -12.13 1.81
N TYR A 312 -0.51 -13.33 2.31
CA TYR A 312 0.24 -14.34 1.58
C TYR A 312 -0.48 -15.68 1.51
N GLY A 313 -0.69 -16.17 0.32
CA GLY A 313 -1.30 -17.47 0.07
C GLY A 313 -2.83 -17.45 0.08
N PHE A 314 -3.47 -16.29 0.17
CA PHE A 314 -4.91 -16.13 0.07
C PHE A 314 -5.29 -14.77 -0.51
N GLY A 315 -6.52 -14.64 -0.95
CA GLY A 315 -7.13 -13.43 -1.48
C GLY A 315 -8.48 -13.15 -0.80
N PHE A 316 -9.32 -12.37 -1.47
CA PHE A 316 -10.62 -11.94 -0.97
C PHE A 316 -11.73 -12.16 -1.99
N LEU A 317 -12.80 -12.82 -1.58
CA LEU A 317 -14.05 -12.95 -2.34
C LEU A 317 -15.11 -12.03 -1.74
N LEU A 318 -15.66 -11.13 -2.56
CA LEU A 318 -16.75 -10.24 -2.18
C LEU A 318 -18.06 -10.68 -2.85
N ARG A 319 -19.13 -10.80 -2.07
CA ARG A 319 -20.49 -11.10 -2.55
C ARG A 319 -21.53 -10.25 -1.86
N ASN A 320 -22.39 -9.61 -2.62
CA ASN A 320 -23.55 -8.86 -2.11
C ASN A 320 -23.18 -7.71 -1.16
N THR A 321 -21.98 -7.14 -1.28
CA THR A 321 -21.45 -6.15 -0.32
C THR A 321 -21.65 -4.72 -0.79
N LYS A 322 -21.67 -3.80 0.17
CA LYS A 322 -21.58 -2.36 -0.06
C LYS A 322 -20.65 -1.72 0.94
N SER A 323 -19.88 -0.74 0.49
CA SER A 323 -18.95 0.02 1.34
C SER A 323 -17.81 -0.85 1.90
N VAL A 324 -16.94 -1.31 1.01
CA VAL A 324 -15.72 -2.06 1.35
C VAL A 324 -14.51 -1.38 0.70
N GLU A 325 -13.48 -1.19 1.48
CA GLU A 325 -12.23 -0.54 1.08
C GLU A 325 -11.03 -1.46 1.33
N PHE A 326 -10.10 -1.49 0.38
CA PHE A 326 -8.81 -2.18 0.49
C PHE A 326 -7.69 -1.20 0.17
N ARG A 327 -6.69 -1.05 1.07
CA ARG A 327 -5.61 -0.09 0.88
C ARG A 327 -4.29 -0.46 1.56
N ASN A 328 -3.20 -0.04 0.97
CA ASN A 328 -1.85 0.00 1.58
C ASN A 328 -1.25 -1.35 1.99
N PHE A 329 -1.60 -2.47 1.37
CA PHE A 329 -0.94 -3.74 1.63
C PHE A 329 -0.72 -4.54 0.35
N ALA A 330 0.14 -5.56 0.45
CA ALA A 330 0.41 -6.48 -0.65
C ALA A 330 -0.45 -7.74 -0.56
N ILE A 331 -0.89 -8.26 -1.72
CA ILE A 331 -1.44 -9.61 -1.87
C ILE A 331 -0.49 -10.42 -2.74
N MET A 332 -0.01 -11.55 -2.21
CA MET A 332 0.97 -12.40 -2.89
C MET A 332 0.54 -13.86 -2.84
N ARG A 333 0.76 -14.59 -3.95
CA ARG A 333 0.57 -16.03 -4.00
C ARG A 333 -0.83 -16.49 -3.59
N CYS A 334 -1.85 -15.69 -3.93
CA CYS A 334 -3.25 -16.05 -3.72
C CYS A 334 -3.59 -17.38 -4.39
N LEU A 335 -4.64 -18.04 -3.91
CA LEU A 335 -5.05 -19.38 -4.38
C LEU A 335 -5.70 -19.31 -5.76
N ASP A 336 -6.52 -18.29 -5.99
CA ASP A 336 -7.23 -18.01 -7.22
C ASP A 336 -7.12 -16.51 -7.52
N ASP A 337 -8.22 -15.74 -7.58
CA ASP A 337 -8.16 -14.29 -7.69
C ASP A 337 -7.58 -13.67 -6.40
N ALA A 338 -6.76 -12.61 -6.50
CA ALA A 338 -6.36 -11.83 -5.34
C ALA A 338 -7.57 -11.10 -4.76
N MET A 339 -8.42 -10.55 -5.62
CA MET A 339 -9.70 -9.92 -5.27
C MET A 339 -10.75 -10.28 -6.30
N SER A 340 -11.77 -11.02 -5.88
CA SER A 340 -12.92 -11.40 -6.70
C SER A 340 -14.18 -10.68 -6.22
N LEU A 341 -14.62 -9.66 -6.97
CA LEU A 341 -15.93 -9.03 -6.78
C LEU A 341 -16.97 -9.84 -7.56
N ASP A 342 -17.42 -10.92 -6.94
CA ASP A 342 -18.14 -11.98 -7.66
C ASP A 342 -19.56 -11.59 -8.07
N THR A 343 -20.36 -10.99 -7.16
CA THR A 343 -21.76 -10.61 -7.50
C THR A 343 -22.32 -9.52 -6.60
N ASN A 344 -23.11 -8.61 -7.17
CA ASN A 344 -23.93 -7.60 -6.50
C ASN A 344 -23.18 -6.75 -5.46
N ASN A 345 -21.94 -6.41 -5.74
CA ASN A 345 -21.17 -5.52 -4.89
C ASN A 345 -21.38 -4.06 -5.29
N SER A 346 -21.23 -3.11 -4.38
CA SER A 346 -21.26 -1.71 -4.72
C SER A 346 -20.43 -0.85 -3.76
N HIS A 347 -19.98 0.31 -4.25
CA HIS A 347 -19.12 1.22 -3.50
C HIS A 347 -17.93 0.48 -2.90
N VAL A 348 -17.14 -0.14 -3.78
CA VAL A 348 -15.89 -0.83 -3.42
C VAL A 348 -14.72 -0.02 -3.93
N TRP A 349 -13.75 0.24 -3.05
CA TRP A 349 -12.57 1.02 -3.38
C TRP A 349 -11.30 0.20 -3.10
N ILE A 350 -10.53 -0.06 -4.15
CA ILE A 350 -9.28 -0.83 -4.13
C ILE A 350 -8.16 0.11 -4.55
N HIS A 351 -7.30 0.50 -3.59
CA HIS A 351 -6.30 1.50 -3.91
C HIS A 351 -4.99 1.36 -3.13
N ASN A 352 -3.92 1.89 -3.71
CA ASN A 352 -2.59 1.87 -3.12
C ASN A 352 -2.12 0.46 -2.69
N MET A 353 -2.47 -0.56 -3.48
CA MET A 353 -2.15 -1.95 -3.24
C MET A 353 -0.95 -2.39 -4.09
N ASP A 354 -0.16 -3.32 -3.57
CA ASP A 354 0.78 -4.12 -4.35
C ASP A 354 0.19 -5.50 -4.63
N LEU A 355 -0.16 -5.74 -5.89
CA LEU A 355 -0.86 -6.94 -6.33
C LEU A 355 0.09 -7.82 -7.14
N PHE A 356 0.64 -8.85 -6.51
CA PHE A 356 1.61 -9.77 -7.11
C PHE A 356 0.92 -10.97 -7.74
N TYR A 357 1.67 -11.75 -8.50
CA TYR A 357 1.21 -12.97 -9.12
C TYR A 357 0.67 -14.00 -8.12
N GLY A 358 -0.29 -14.78 -8.57
CA GLY A 358 -0.91 -15.86 -7.81
C GLY A 358 -0.08 -17.14 -7.73
N LYS A 359 -0.68 -18.19 -7.20
CA LYS A 359 -0.08 -19.51 -7.07
C LYS A 359 -0.38 -20.35 -8.31
N LYS A 360 0.65 -20.96 -8.91
CA LYS A 360 0.46 -21.95 -9.97
C LYS A 360 -0.35 -23.15 -9.43
N GLY A 361 -1.34 -23.61 -10.19
CA GLY A 361 -2.00 -24.91 -9.95
C GLY A 361 -3.09 -24.90 -8.88
N SER A 362 -3.64 -23.72 -8.51
CA SER A 362 -4.94 -23.65 -7.81
C SER A 362 -6.09 -23.79 -8.82
N ALA A 363 -7.16 -23.06 -8.75
CA ALA A 363 -8.13 -22.95 -9.85
C ALA A 363 -7.56 -22.27 -11.12
N ALA A 364 -6.31 -21.83 -11.04
CA ALA A 364 -5.60 -21.11 -12.08
C ALA A 364 -5.17 -21.99 -13.25
N ASP A 365 -5.47 -21.54 -14.43
CA ASP A 365 -5.06 -22.15 -15.70
C ASP A 365 -3.69 -21.67 -16.20
N GLN A 366 -2.98 -20.83 -15.43
CA GLN A 366 -1.71 -20.22 -15.80
C GLN A 366 -0.61 -20.38 -14.75
N ALA A 367 0.65 -20.26 -15.19
CA ALA A 367 1.82 -20.38 -14.31
C ALA A 367 1.88 -19.33 -13.20
N LYS A 368 1.32 -18.14 -13.43
CA LYS A 368 1.30 -17.00 -12.51
C LYS A 368 -0.02 -16.83 -11.76
N GLY A 369 -0.83 -17.87 -11.68
CA GLY A 369 -2.13 -17.83 -11.01
C GLY A 369 -3.29 -17.49 -11.96
N ASP A 370 -4.46 -17.17 -11.41
CA ASP A 370 -5.63 -16.72 -12.19
C ASP A 370 -5.71 -15.18 -12.19
N GLY A 371 -6.89 -14.60 -12.04
CA GLY A 371 -7.11 -13.17 -12.01
C GLY A 371 -6.45 -12.49 -10.83
N THR A 372 -6.27 -11.18 -10.92
CA THR A 372 -5.77 -10.43 -9.79
C THR A 372 -6.91 -9.59 -9.21
N VAL A 373 -7.57 -8.77 -10.02
CA VAL A 373 -8.79 -8.05 -9.60
C VAL A 373 -9.88 -8.31 -10.62
N ASP A 374 -10.83 -9.16 -10.27
CA ASP A 374 -11.94 -9.52 -11.15
C ASP A 374 -13.26 -8.93 -10.64
N ILE A 375 -13.97 -8.22 -11.51
CA ILE A 375 -15.24 -7.55 -11.21
C ILE A 375 -16.32 -8.18 -12.06
N LYS A 376 -17.29 -8.81 -11.43
CA LYS A 376 -18.29 -9.69 -12.08
C LYS A 376 -19.70 -9.44 -11.52
N GLY A 377 -20.70 -10.06 -12.13
CA GLY A 377 -22.02 -10.31 -11.59
C GLY A 377 -22.76 -9.07 -11.06
N ASP A 378 -22.94 -8.04 -11.89
CA ASP A 378 -23.62 -6.79 -11.56
C ASP A 378 -22.99 -5.97 -10.40
N SER A 379 -21.72 -6.24 -10.10
CA SER A 379 -20.94 -5.35 -9.24
C SER A 379 -20.84 -3.96 -9.88
N LYS A 380 -21.03 -2.89 -9.09
CA LYS A 380 -21.11 -1.52 -9.59
C LYS A 380 -20.53 -0.49 -8.63
N TYR A 381 -20.27 0.71 -9.12
CA TYR A 381 -19.65 1.80 -8.35
C TYR A 381 -18.35 1.32 -7.71
N VAL A 382 -17.42 0.84 -8.53
CA VAL A 382 -16.11 0.34 -8.10
C VAL A 382 -15.03 1.27 -8.61
N THR A 383 -14.04 1.55 -7.79
CA THR A 383 -12.82 2.26 -8.19
C THR A 383 -11.60 1.40 -7.86
N VAL A 384 -10.75 1.21 -8.86
CA VAL A 384 -9.44 0.54 -8.76
C VAL A 384 -8.40 1.60 -9.11
N ALA A 385 -7.60 2.06 -8.12
CA ALA A 385 -6.77 3.23 -8.32
C ALA A 385 -5.43 3.15 -7.58
N TYR A 386 -4.37 3.73 -8.18
CA TYR A 386 -3.04 3.79 -7.56
C TYR A 386 -2.46 2.44 -7.14
N ASN A 387 -2.90 1.33 -7.78
CA ASN A 387 -2.39 0.00 -7.51
C ASN A 387 -1.22 -0.33 -8.44
N ARG A 388 -0.32 -1.15 -7.93
CA ARG A 388 0.69 -1.81 -8.74
C ARG A 388 0.29 -3.27 -8.97
N PHE A 389 0.04 -3.62 -10.22
CA PHE A 389 -0.13 -5.00 -10.66
C PHE A 389 1.22 -5.51 -11.14
N TRP A 390 1.81 -6.44 -10.43
CA TRP A 390 3.16 -6.88 -10.74
C TRP A 390 3.22 -8.35 -11.12
N ASP A 391 3.75 -8.60 -12.33
CA ASP A 391 4.06 -9.93 -12.87
C ASP A 391 2.86 -10.88 -12.87
N ASN A 392 1.66 -10.31 -13.09
CA ASN A 392 0.41 -11.05 -13.10
C ASN A 392 0.21 -11.75 -14.45
N GLY A 393 -0.29 -12.98 -14.45
CA GLY A 393 -0.71 -13.65 -15.67
C GLY A 393 -1.98 -13.01 -16.27
N LYS A 394 -2.94 -12.64 -15.40
CA LYS A 394 -4.20 -11.98 -15.73
C LYS A 394 -4.44 -10.85 -14.72
N ALA A 395 -4.21 -9.60 -15.11
CA ALA A 395 -4.25 -8.50 -14.16
C ALA A 395 -5.67 -8.15 -13.68
N SER A 396 -6.62 -7.95 -14.59
CA SER A 396 -7.97 -7.58 -14.19
C SER A 396 -9.03 -7.89 -15.25
N MET A 397 -10.22 -8.29 -14.82
CA MET A 397 -11.37 -8.53 -15.68
C MET A 397 -12.59 -7.74 -15.18
N CYS A 398 -13.28 -7.10 -16.13
CA CYS A 398 -14.57 -6.45 -15.91
C CYS A 398 -15.64 -7.14 -16.75
N GLY A 399 -16.46 -7.93 -16.09
CA GLY A 399 -17.52 -8.71 -16.72
C GLY A 399 -17.07 -10.09 -17.18
N MET A 400 -17.88 -11.10 -16.87
CA MET A 400 -17.61 -12.49 -17.19
C MET A 400 -18.50 -13.00 -18.33
N LYS A 401 -19.81 -12.73 -18.28
CA LYS A 401 -20.79 -13.27 -19.23
C LYS A 401 -21.75 -12.21 -19.76
N SER A 402 -22.71 -11.81 -18.96
CA SER A 402 -23.88 -11.05 -19.35
C SER A 402 -24.29 -10.07 -18.26
N GLU A 403 -23.33 -9.36 -17.74
CA GLU A 403 -23.60 -8.21 -16.88
C GLU A 403 -24.39 -7.16 -17.67
N THR A 404 -25.27 -6.43 -16.97
CA THR A 404 -26.28 -5.59 -17.62
C THR A 404 -25.77 -4.26 -18.18
N GLY A 405 -24.50 -3.91 -17.98
CA GLY A 405 -23.99 -2.56 -18.28
C GLY A 405 -24.14 -1.65 -17.08
N GLU A 406 -24.29 -0.40 -17.12
CA GLU A 406 -24.53 0.55 -16.00
C GLU A 406 -23.79 0.21 -14.69
N ASN A 407 -22.61 -0.38 -14.80
CA ASN A 407 -21.83 -0.85 -13.64
C ASN A 407 -21.03 0.30 -13.01
N TRP A 408 -20.60 1.27 -13.82
CA TRP A 408 -19.87 2.44 -13.35
C TRP A 408 -18.57 2.05 -12.62
N ILE A 409 -17.64 1.47 -13.37
CA ILE A 409 -16.32 1.05 -12.88
C ILE A 409 -15.27 2.07 -13.30
N THR A 410 -14.37 2.45 -12.39
CA THR A 410 -13.24 3.35 -12.72
C THR A 410 -11.92 2.64 -12.46
N TYR A 411 -10.99 2.78 -13.42
CA TYR A 411 -9.57 2.48 -13.25
C TYR A 411 -8.77 3.74 -13.50
N HIS A 412 -7.95 4.16 -12.52
CA HIS A 412 -7.06 5.30 -12.74
C HIS A 412 -5.75 5.20 -11.96
N HIS A 413 -4.68 5.74 -12.53
CA HIS A 413 -3.36 5.79 -11.90
C HIS A 413 -2.83 4.42 -11.46
N ASN A 414 -3.27 3.33 -12.09
CA ASN A 414 -2.69 2.01 -11.83
C ASN A 414 -1.42 1.81 -12.66
N TRP A 415 -0.53 1.03 -12.14
CA TRP A 415 0.67 0.60 -12.83
C TRP A 415 0.62 -0.89 -13.13
N PHE A 416 0.43 -1.25 -14.39
CA PHE A 416 0.51 -2.63 -14.88
C PHE A 416 1.95 -2.94 -15.25
N ASP A 417 2.68 -3.59 -14.34
CA ASP A 417 4.11 -3.85 -14.42
C ASP A 417 4.34 -5.35 -14.72
N HIS A 418 4.77 -5.66 -15.94
CA HIS A 418 4.97 -7.03 -16.43
C HIS A 418 3.73 -7.92 -16.35
N SER A 419 2.54 -7.37 -16.47
CA SER A 419 1.31 -8.14 -16.57
C SER A 419 1.17 -8.74 -17.97
N ASP A 420 0.88 -10.05 -18.05
CA ASP A 420 0.83 -10.74 -19.34
C ASP A 420 -0.45 -10.40 -20.12
N SER A 421 -1.57 -10.18 -19.41
CA SER A 421 -2.87 -9.92 -20.05
C SER A 421 -3.88 -9.22 -19.14
N ARG A 422 -4.99 -8.78 -19.67
CA ARG A 422 -6.17 -8.22 -18.96
C ARG A 422 -5.89 -6.91 -18.21
N MET A 423 -5.45 -5.88 -18.88
CA MET A 423 -5.11 -4.58 -18.27
C MET A 423 -6.12 -3.43 -18.57
N ALA A 424 -7.46 -3.49 -18.37
CA ALA A 424 -8.28 -4.61 -17.96
C ALA A 424 -8.96 -5.25 -19.18
N ARG A 425 -9.45 -6.51 -19.06
CA ARG A 425 -10.34 -7.13 -20.03
C ARG A 425 -11.78 -6.75 -19.76
N VAL A 426 -12.42 -6.04 -20.64
CA VAL A 426 -13.79 -5.55 -20.47
C VAL A 426 -14.77 -6.39 -21.31
N ARG A 427 -15.85 -6.84 -20.68
CA ARG A 427 -17.02 -7.46 -21.32
C ARG A 427 -18.29 -6.90 -20.71
N THR A 428 -19.20 -6.40 -21.53
CA THR A 428 -20.54 -5.94 -21.14
C THR A 428 -20.64 -4.93 -19.99
N MET A 429 -19.56 -4.55 -19.33
CA MET A 429 -19.52 -3.56 -18.24
C MET A 429 -19.19 -2.15 -18.74
N SER A 430 -19.74 -1.14 -18.07
CA SER A 430 -19.40 0.28 -18.28
C SER A 430 -18.15 0.61 -17.47
N VAL A 431 -17.04 0.86 -18.16
CA VAL A 431 -15.73 1.09 -17.54
C VAL A 431 -15.14 2.41 -18.04
N HIS A 432 -14.66 3.23 -17.09
CA HIS A 432 -13.91 4.45 -17.36
C HIS A 432 -12.45 4.25 -16.93
N MET A 433 -11.51 4.36 -17.86
CA MET A 433 -10.08 4.16 -17.62
C MET A 433 -9.30 5.40 -18.05
N TYR A 434 -8.44 5.91 -17.16
CA TYR A 434 -7.57 7.05 -17.45
C TYR A 434 -6.29 7.05 -16.60
N ASN A 435 -5.21 7.59 -17.14
CA ASN A 435 -3.92 7.74 -16.45
C ASN A 435 -3.33 6.43 -15.88
N ASN A 436 -3.61 5.27 -16.51
CA ASN A 436 -2.98 4.01 -16.13
C ASN A 436 -1.69 3.77 -16.92
#